data_08ccfa985541fadfdfe8291b4ecbeec8
#
_entry.id   08ccfa985541fadfdfe8291b4ecbeec8
#
_cell.length_a   1.000
_cell.length_b   1.000
_cell.length_c   1.000
_cell.angle_alpha   90.00
_cell.angle_beta   90.00
_cell.angle_gamma   90.00
#
_symmetry.space_group_name_H-M   'P 1'
#
loop_
_entity.id
_entity.type
_entity.pdbx_description
1 polymer ?
#
loop_
_entity_poly.entity_id
_entity_poly.type
_entity_poly.pdbx_seq_one_letter_code
_entity_poly.pdbx_strand_id
1 'polypeptide(L)' 'MTVPSNETLLDARGLKCPLPVLKARRVLKDVAPGGLLRVLATDPGADKDFAHFCETTGCVMEEKGRDGEELHFVLRKPG' A
#
# COMPACT_ATOMS: atom_id res chain seq x y z
N MET A 1 7.04 10.94 20.61
CA MET A 1 6.62 9.88 19.72
C MET A 1 7.08 10.15 18.31
N THR A 2 7.81 9.24 17.76
CA THR A 2 8.40 9.46 16.45
C THR A 2 7.72 8.58 15.40
N VAL A 3 7.26 9.22 14.36
CA VAL A 3 6.78 8.49 13.20
C VAL A 3 8.01 8.04 12.42
N PRO A 4 8.06 6.78 11.99
CA PRO A 4 9.19 6.35 11.17
C PRO A 4 9.33 7.26 9.96
N SER A 5 10.49 7.83 9.77
CA SER A 5 10.71 8.77 8.70
C SER A 5 10.61 8.13 7.32
N ASN A 6 10.68 6.80 7.26
CA ASN A 6 10.63 6.07 6.00
C ASN A 6 9.25 5.46 5.73
N GLU A 7 8.22 5.87 6.48
CA GLU A 7 6.86 5.40 6.23
C GLU A 7 6.07 6.47 5.52
N THR A 8 5.41 6.10 4.44
CA THR A 8 4.57 7.00 3.65
C THR A 8 3.13 6.51 3.73
N LEU A 9 2.19 7.42 3.88
CA LEU A 9 0.78 7.08 3.95
C LEU A 9 0.10 7.42 2.63
N LEU A 10 -0.62 6.47 2.07
CA LEU A 10 -1.47 6.68 0.90
C LEU A 10 -2.91 6.42 1.29
N ASP A 11 -3.72 7.47 1.24
CA ASP A 11 -5.15 7.34 1.50
C ASP A 11 -5.87 7.12 0.17
N ALA A 12 -6.23 5.88 -0.09
CA ALA A 12 -6.93 5.50 -1.32
C ALA A 12 -8.37 5.10 -1.04
N ARG A 13 -8.92 5.54 0.09
CA ARG A 13 -10.31 5.25 0.42
C ARG A 13 -11.22 5.92 -0.59
N GLY A 14 -12.32 5.24 -0.92
CA GLY A 14 -13.28 5.75 -1.88
C GLY A 14 -12.91 5.50 -3.33
N LEU A 15 -11.70 5.03 -3.59
CA LEU A 15 -11.27 4.74 -4.96
C LEU A 15 -11.59 3.30 -5.32
N LYS A 16 -11.97 3.10 -6.57
CA LYS A 16 -12.31 1.77 -7.07
C LYS A 16 -11.11 1.14 -7.76
N CYS A 17 -11.06 -0.19 -7.70
CA CYS A 17 -10.05 -0.97 -8.41
C CYS A 17 -10.04 -0.58 -9.89
N PRO A 18 -8.86 -0.35 -10.50
CA PRO A 18 -7.51 -0.55 -9.98
C PRO A 18 -6.85 0.75 -9.47
N LEU A 19 -7.61 1.80 -9.19
CA LEU A 19 -7.04 3.10 -8.85
C LEU A 19 -6.12 3.07 -7.62
N PRO A 20 -6.46 2.32 -6.53
CA PRO A 20 -5.54 2.28 -5.40
C PRO A 20 -4.15 1.79 -5.77
N VAL A 21 -4.06 0.76 -6.61
CA VAL A 21 -2.78 0.22 -7.04
C VAL A 21 -2.05 1.20 -7.95
N LEU A 22 -2.77 1.86 -8.83
CA LEU A 22 -2.14 2.84 -9.72
C LEU A 22 -1.55 4.00 -8.93
N LYS A 23 -2.26 4.47 -7.92
CA LYS A 23 -1.73 5.52 -7.05
C LYS A 23 -0.54 5.02 -6.25
N ALA A 24 -0.62 3.79 -5.73
CA ALA A 24 0.48 3.22 -4.98
C ALA A 24 1.74 3.10 -5.83
N ARG A 25 1.59 2.71 -7.09
CA ARG A 25 2.72 2.61 -8.00
C ARG A 25 3.40 3.96 -8.17
N ARG A 26 2.62 5.02 -8.29
CA ARG A 26 3.16 6.36 -8.44
C ARG A 26 3.86 6.82 -7.15
N VAL A 27 3.22 6.63 -6.01
CA VAL A 27 3.77 7.05 -4.73
C VAL A 27 5.03 6.26 -4.38
N LEU A 28 5.06 4.99 -4.76
CA LEU A 28 6.19 4.12 -4.43
C LEU A 28 7.51 4.66 -4.98
N LYS A 29 7.46 5.41 -6.08
CA LYS A 29 8.67 5.99 -6.64
C LYS A 29 9.34 6.96 -5.69
N ASP A 30 8.55 7.59 -4.81
CA ASP A 30 9.06 8.55 -3.85
C ASP A 30 9.43 7.91 -2.52
N VAL A 31 9.15 6.62 -2.35
CA VAL A 31 9.52 5.89 -1.14
C VAL A 31 10.96 5.43 -1.27
N ALA A 32 11.75 5.65 -0.23
CA ALA A 32 13.14 5.22 -0.25
C ALA A 32 13.22 3.69 -0.27
N PRO A 33 14.27 3.12 -0.89
CA PRO A 33 14.44 1.66 -0.84
C PRO A 33 14.44 1.15 0.59
N GLY A 34 13.69 0.09 0.83
CA GLY A 34 13.51 -0.45 2.18
C GLY A 34 12.49 0.30 3.01
N GLY A 35 11.94 1.40 2.49
CA GLY A 35 10.92 2.15 3.19
C GLY A 35 9.56 1.49 3.14
N LEU A 36 8.64 2.00 3.93
CA LEU A 36 7.29 1.44 4.07
C LEU A 36 6.25 2.33 3.43
N LEU A 37 5.28 1.73 2.78
CA LEU A 37 4.11 2.41 2.24
C LEU A 37 2.88 1.84 2.91
N ARG A 38 2.15 2.68 3.64
CA ARG A 38 0.89 2.30 4.27
C ARG A 38 -0.26 2.76 3.39
N VAL A 39 -1.12 1.86 3.01
CA VAL A 39 -2.24 2.14 2.12
C VAL A 39 -3.56 1.87 2.84
N LEU A 40 -4.49 2.80 2.71
CA LEU A 40 -5.86 2.62 3.17
C LEU A 40 -6.75 2.54 1.94
N ALA A 41 -7.66 1.57 1.91
CA ALA A 41 -8.55 1.37 0.77
C ALA A 41 -9.90 0.85 1.25
N THR A 42 -10.93 1.06 0.46
CA THR A 42 -12.28 0.58 0.81
C THR A 42 -12.85 -0.33 -0.27
N ASP A 43 -12.22 -0.44 -1.42
CA ASP A 43 -12.68 -1.35 -2.47
C ASP A 43 -12.31 -2.79 -2.13
N PRO A 44 -13.27 -3.73 -2.14
CA PRO A 44 -12.95 -5.12 -1.79
C PRO A 44 -11.93 -5.77 -2.72
N GLY A 45 -11.78 -5.28 -3.95
CA GLY A 45 -10.79 -5.82 -4.88
C GLY A 45 -9.37 -5.42 -4.56
N ALA A 46 -9.18 -4.47 -3.64
CA ALA A 46 -7.84 -3.98 -3.32
C ALA A 46 -6.94 -5.08 -2.74
N ASP A 47 -7.51 -6.01 -1.97
CA ASP A 47 -6.74 -7.09 -1.38
C ASP A 47 -6.00 -7.89 -2.46
N LYS A 48 -6.73 -8.34 -3.47
CA LYS A 48 -6.19 -9.10 -4.56
C LYS A 48 -5.21 -8.27 -5.39
N ASP A 49 -5.58 -7.01 -5.62
CA ASP A 49 -4.77 -6.12 -6.43
C ASP A 49 -3.42 -5.84 -5.79
N PHE A 50 -3.39 -5.64 -4.47
CA PHE A 50 -2.13 -5.36 -3.80
C PHE A 50 -1.27 -6.61 -3.64
N ALA A 51 -1.89 -7.80 -3.53
CA ALA A 51 -1.12 -9.04 -3.56
C ALA A 51 -0.38 -9.17 -4.89
N HIS A 52 -1.09 -8.91 -5.99
CA HIS A 52 -0.49 -8.95 -7.32
C HIS A 52 0.57 -7.87 -7.48
N PHE A 53 0.28 -6.68 -6.97
CA PHE A 53 1.22 -5.56 -7.01
C PHE A 53 2.55 -5.93 -6.35
N CYS A 54 2.49 -6.60 -5.20
CA CYS A 54 3.70 -7.03 -4.53
C CYS A 54 4.47 -8.05 -5.35
N GLU A 55 3.77 -8.94 -6.03
CA GLU A 55 4.43 -9.93 -6.89
C GLU A 55 5.17 -9.28 -8.04
N THR A 56 4.58 -8.25 -8.64
CA THR A 56 5.18 -7.63 -9.82
C THR A 56 6.25 -6.62 -9.48
N THR A 57 6.20 -6.01 -8.30
CA THR A 57 7.17 -4.98 -7.92
C THR A 57 8.27 -5.48 -7.01
N GLY A 58 8.10 -6.66 -6.43
CA GLY A 58 9.05 -7.18 -5.46
C GLY A 58 8.84 -6.61 -4.06
N CYS A 59 7.79 -5.82 -3.86
CA CYS A 59 7.46 -5.33 -2.53
C CYS A 59 7.08 -6.49 -1.62
N VAL A 60 7.32 -6.31 -0.32
CA VAL A 60 6.93 -7.30 0.68
C VAL A 60 5.69 -6.78 1.41
N MET A 61 4.66 -7.62 1.50
CA MET A 61 3.47 -7.29 2.27
C MET A 61 3.78 -7.52 3.75
N GLU A 62 4.11 -6.43 4.44
CA GLU A 62 4.49 -6.52 5.86
C GLU A 62 3.29 -6.68 6.75
N GLU A 63 2.17 -6.06 6.40
CA GLU A 63 0.98 -6.09 7.20
C GLU A 63 -0.24 -5.92 6.33
N LYS A 64 -1.32 -6.57 6.68
CA LYS A 64 -2.57 -6.41 5.97
C LYS A 64 -3.70 -6.71 6.94
N GLY A 65 -4.77 -5.92 6.87
CA GLY A 65 -5.90 -6.13 7.76
C GLY A 65 -7.13 -5.42 7.26
N ARG A 66 -8.22 -5.63 7.99
CA ARG A 66 -9.51 -5.06 7.65
C ARG A 66 -10.20 -4.57 8.91
N ASP A 67 -10.81 -3.39 8.82
CA ASP A 67 -11.62 -2.84 9.89
C ASP A 67 -12.93 -2.39 9.25
N GLY A 68 -13.95 -3.25 9.35
CA GLY A 68 -15.20 -3.01 8.64
C GLY A 68 -14.96 -3.08 7.14
N GLU A 69 -15.25 -1.99 6.43
CA GLU A 69 -15.02 -1.92 4.99
C GLU A 69 -13.66 -1.33 4.64
N GLU A 70 -12.93 -0.88 5.63
CA GLU A 70 -11.63 -0.27 5.38
C GLU A 70 -10.55 -1.34 5.45
N LEU A 71 -9.79 -1.43 4.36
CA LEU A 71 -8.64 -2.31 4.26
C LEU A 71 -7.38 -1.52 4.46
N HIS A 72 -6.37 -2.12 5.10
CA HIS A 72 -5.08 -1.48 5.21
C HIS A 72 -3.98 -2.45 4.84
N PHE A 73 -2.93 -1.90 4.25
CA PHE A 73 -1.78 -2.68 3.79
C PHE A 73 -0.52 -1.90 4.13
N VAL A 74 0.51 -2.61 4.57
CA VAL A 74 1.83 -2.01 4.73
C VAL A 74 2.79 -2.77 3.85
N LEU A 75 3.36 -2.07 2.89
CA LEU A 75 4.26 -2.65 1.89
C LEU A 75 5.67 -2.12 2.11
N ARG A 76 6.66 -3.01 2.01
CA ARG A 76 8.06 -2.61 2.07
C ARG A 76 8.63 -2.58 0.67
N LYS A 77 9.19 -1.44 0.28
CA LYS A 77 9.82 -1.30 -1.03
C LYS A 77 11.11 -2.10 -1.06
N PRO A 78 11.41 -2.81 -2.17
CA PRO A 78 12.68 -3.55 -2.29
C PRO A 78 13.86 -2.61 -2.09
N GLY A 79 14.83 -3.05 -1.35
CA GLY A 79 15.99 -2.23 -0.99
C GLY A 79 17.21 -2.43 -1.86
#